data_85363e42c4eb284efa7967a3eea94863
#
_entry.id   85363e42c4eb284efa7967a3eea94863
#
_cell.length_a   1.000
_cell.length_b   1.000
_cell.length_c   1.000
_cell.angle_alpha   90.00
_cell.angle_beta   90.00
_cell.angle_gamma   90.00
#
_symmetry.space_group_name_H-M   'P 1'
#
loop_
_entity.id
_entity.type
_entity.pdbx_description
1 polymer ?
#
loop_
_entity_poly.entity_id
_entity_poly.type
_entity_poly.pdbx_seq_one_letter_code
_entity_poly.pdbx_strand_id
1 'polypeptide(L)'
;MKAIGFNRPLPVSNPEALLDIELPEPELRPHDILVAVQAVSVNPVDVKVRAAHTPAAGQYRVLGYDAAGIVQAVGSEVRHFKVGDEVYYAGAINRQGSNAQLQAVDARIAAKKPRSLDFAQAAALPLTAITAWETLFDRLDVNKPVAGGANALLLIG
;
A
#
# COMPACT_ATOMS: atom_id res chain seq x y z
N MET A 1 -6.28 -16.83 6.61
CA MET A 1 -4.92 -16.28 6.40
C MET A 1 -4.44 -15.56 7.65
N LYS A 2 -3.14 -15.58 7.95
CA LYS A 2 -2.57 -14.79 9.04
C LYS A 2 -2.43 -13.32 8.64
N ALA A 3 -2.66 -12.43 9.60
CA ALA A 3 -2.52 -11.00 9.43
C ALA A 3 -2.14 -10.32 10.77
N ILE A 4 -1.65 -9.08 10.68
CA ILE A 4 -1.45 -8.21 11.83
C ILE A 4 -2.49 -7.09 11.76
N GLY A 5 -3.32 -6.99 12.78
CA GLY A 5 -4.42 -6.02 12.81
C GLY A 5 -4.67 -5.44 14.19
N PHE A 6 -5.59 -4.50 14.28
CA PHE A 6 -6.06 -3.93 15.52
C PHE A 6 -7.58 -3.78 15.51
N ASN A 7 -8.19 -3.77 16.69
CA ASN A 7 -9.62 -3.58 16.88
C ASN A 7 -9.99 -2.30 17.66
N ARG A 8 -8.99 -1.59 18.18
CA ARG A 8 -9.12 -0.31 18.89
C ARG A 8 -7.82 0.50 18.84
N PRO A 9 -7.88 1.83 18.84
CA PRO A 9 -6.70 2.69 18.81
C PRO A 9 -6.05 2.77 20.20
N LEU A 10 -5.11 1.87 20.46
CA LEU A 10 -4.34 1.87 21.71
C LEU A 10 -2.98 2.55 21.53
N PRO A 11 -2.36 3.10 22.60
CA PRO A 11 -0.97 3.52 22.57
C PRO A 11 -0.06 2.40 22.09
N VAL A 12 1.00 2.71 21.34
CA VAL A 12 1.93 1.70 20.80
C VAL A 12 2.65 0.89 21.89
N SER A 13 2.77 1.44 23.09
CA SER A 13 3.33 0.74 24.26
C SER A 13 2.40 -0.35 24.84
N ASN A 14 1.14 -0.37 24.41
CA ASN A 14 0.21 -1.41 24.82
C ASN A 14 0.46 -2.68 23.98
N PRO A 15 0.65 -3.87 24.58
CA PRO A 15 0.89 -5.11 23.83
C PRO A 15 -0.28 -5.50 22.90
N GLU A 16 -1.49 -5.00 23.16
CA GLU A 16 -2.66 -5.23 22.31
C GLU A 16 -2.85 -4.16 21.20
N ALA A 17 -1.91 -3.22 21.05
CA ALA A 17 -2.00 -2.19 20.02
C ALA A 17 -1.96 -2.74 18.60
N LEU A 18 -1.30 -3.87 18.41
CA LEU A 18 -1.29 -4.69 17.20
C LEU A 18 -1.35 -6.17 17.62
N LEU A 19 -2.14 -6.94 16.94
CA LEU A 19 -2.43 -8.33 17.27
C LEU A 19 -2.15 -9.24 16.08
N ASP A 20 -1.59 -10.40 16.35
CA ASP A 20 -1.61 -11.52 15.40
C ASP A 20 -3.03 -12.07 15.33
N ILE A 21 -3.62 -12.05 14.14
CA ILE A 21 -5.00 -12.46 13.91
C ILE A 21 -5.12 -13.42 12.74
N GLU A 22 -6.18 -14.20 12.74
CA GLU A 22 -6.57 -15.01 11.59
C GLU A 22 -7.84 -14.43 10.96
N LEU A 23 -7.80 -14.23 9.64
CA LEU A 23 -8.91 -13.73 8.84
C LEU A 23 -9.23 -14.72 7.72
N PRO A 24 -10.48 -14.72 7.19
CA PRO A 24 -10.76 -15.40 5.93
C PRO A 24 -9.92 -14.80 4.79
N GLU A 25 -9.76 -15.53 3.72
CA GLU A 25 -9.13 -14.99 2.52
C GLU A 25 -9.95 -13.82 1.96
N PRO A 26 -9.29 -12.79 1.39
CA PRO A 26 -10.00 -11.65 0.83
C PRO A 26 -10.89 -12.06 -0.34
N GLU A 27 -12.09 -11.50 -0.38
CA GLU A 27 -12.98 -11.66 -1.53
C GLU A 27 -12.42 -10.88 -2.73
N LEU A 28 -12.30 -11.57 -3.87
CA LEU A 28 -11.76 -11.01 -5.12
C LEU A 28 -12.87 -10.35 -5.93
N ARG A 29 -12.79 -9.04 -6.11
CA ARG A 29 -13.71 -8.27 -6.94
C ARG A 29 -13.31 -8.34 -8.42
N PRO A 30 -14.19 -7.98 -9.38
CA PRO A 30 -13.89 -8.07 -10.81
C PRO A 30 -12.59 -7.38 -11.27
N HIS A 31 -12.25 -6.24 -10.70
CA HIS A 31 -11.04 -5.48 -11.03
C HIS A 31 -9.85 -5.77 -10.11
N ASP A 32 -9.96 -6.70 -9.18
CA ASP A 32 -8.90 -6.96 -8.20
C ASP A 32 -7.91 -8.02 -8.69
N ILE A 33 -6.69 -7.91 -8.19
CA ILE A 33 -5.72 -9.01 -8.13
C ILE A 33 -5.58 -9.45 -6.67
N LEU A 34 -5.48 -10.75 -6.44
CA LEU A 34 -5.12 -11.33 -5.16
C LEU A 34 -3.60 -11.51 -5.12
N VAL A 35 -2.94 -10.89 -4.17
CA VAL A 35 -1.49 -10.88 -4.07
C VAL A 35 -1.03 -11.63 -2.83
N ALA A 36 -0.15 -12.63 -3.00
CA ALA A 36 0.64 -13.20 -1.93
C ALA A 36 1.76 -12.21 -1.59
N VAL A 37 1.59 -11.52 -0.45
CA VAL A 37 2.49 -10.45 -0.02
C VAL A 37 3.84 -11.03 0.38
N GLN A 38 4.92 -10.51 -0.19
CA GLN A 38 6.29 -10.92 0.09
C GLN A 38 7.05 -9.88 0.93
N ALA A 39 6.74 -8.61 0.75
CA ALA A 39 7.31 -7.50 1.51
C ALA A 39 6.32 -6.35 1.63
N VAL A 40 6.45 -5.62 2.72
CA VAL A 40 5.68 -4.40 3.02
C VAL A 40 6.63 -3.28 3.44
N SER A 41 6.18 -2.03 3.29
CA SER A 41 6.87 -0.87 3.84
C SER A 41 5.92 -0.07 4.74
N VAL A 42 6.43 0.42 5.86
CA VAL A 42 5.67 1.21 6.82
C VAL A 42 5.80 2.70 6.48
N ASN A 43 4.67 3.38 6.49
CA ASN A 43 4.57 4.81 6.19
C ASN A 43 3.91 5.58 7.34
N PRO A 44 4.08 6.90 7.43
CA PRO A 44 3.41 7.73 8.43
C PRO A 44 1.88 7.58 8.45
N VAL A 45 1.27 7.24 7.31
CA VAL A 45 -0.17 6.98 7.22
C VAL A 45 -0.60 5.77 8.04
N ASP A 46 0.21 4.72 8.13
CA ASP A 46 -0.08 3.54 8.97
C ASP A 46 -0.25 3.95 10.43
N VAL A 47 0.67 4.77 10.94
CA VAL A 47 0.64 5.27 12.32
C VAL A 47 -0.59 6.16 12.54
N LYS A 48 -0.89 7.05 11.60
CA LYS A 48 -2.05 7.96 11.68
C LYS A 48 -3.36 7.18 11.68
N VAL A 49 -3.51 6.21 10.78
CA VAL A 49 -4.73 5.37 10.72
C VAL A 49 -4.86 4.53 11.98
N ARG A 50 -3.78 3.92 12.48
CA ARG A 50 -3.80 3.14 13.72
C ARG A 50 -4.25 4.00 14.92
N ALA A 51 -3.81 5.25 15.00
CA ALA A 51 -4.14 6.15 16.11
C ALA A 51 -5.56 6.72 16.04
N ALA A 52 -6.12 6.91 14.85
CA ALA A 52 -7.38 7.64 14.65
C ALA A 52 -8.57 6.75 14.26
N HIS A 53 -8.33 5.55 13.72
CA HIS A 53 -9.43 4.69 13.26
C HIS A 53 -9.89 3.73 14.35
N THR A 54 -11.20 3.66 14.55
CA THR A 54 -11.83 2.65 15.41
C THR A 54 -12.63 1.70 14.54
N PRO A 55 -12.19 0.43 14.40
CA PRO A 55 -12.96 -0.58 13.68
C PRO A 55 -14.34 -0.81 14.32
N ALA A 56 -15.29 -1.29 13.52
CA ALA A 56 -16.59 -1.69 14.05
C ALA A 56 -16.45 -2.83 15.08
N ALA A 57 -17.42 -2.93 15.99
CA ALA A 57 -17.39 -3.96 17.04
C ALA A 57 -17.22 -5.37 16.44
N GLY A 58 -16.26 -6.12 16.95
CA GLY A 58 -15.92 -7.47 16.49
C GLY A 58 -15.12 -7.53 15.17
N GLN A 59 -14.73 -6.38 14.61
CA GLN A 59 -13.93 -6.32 13.41
C GLN A 59 -12.48 -5.92 13.71
N TYR A 60 -11.59 -6.32 12.82
CA TYR A 60 -10.19 -5.92 12.82
C TYR A 60 -9.87 -5.05 11.60
N ARG A 61 -8.98 -4.09 11.81
CA ARG A 61 -8.35 -3.33 10.74
C ARG A 61 -6.93 -3.83 10.53
N VAL A 62 -6.62 -4.28 9.32
CA VAL A 62 -5.25 -4.56 8.88
C VAL A 62 -4.66 -3.30 8.28
N LEU A 63 -3.46 -2.93 8.73
CA LEU A 63 -2.67 -1.82 8.20
C LEU A 63 -1.78 -2.29 7.03
N GLY A 64 -0.99 -1.37 6.51
CA GLY A 64 -0.07 -1.59 5.40
C GLY A 64 -0.65 -1.05 4.10
N TYR A 65 0.11 -0.13 3.50
CA TYR A 65 -0.27 0.46 2.21
C TYR A 65 0.71 0.04 1.14
N ASP A 66 2.01 0.17 1.38
CA ASP A 66 3.04 -0.26 0.47
C ASP A 66 3.28 -1.77 0.55
N ALA A 67 3.27 -2.42 -0.60
CA ALA A 67 3.56 -3.84 -0.70
C ALA A 67 4.18 -4.22 -2.03
N ALA A 68 4.88 -5.35 -2.01
CA ALA A 68 5.29 -6.09 -3.19
C ALA A 68 5.02 -7.59 -2.98
N GLY A 69 4.62 -8.28 -4.04
CA GLY A 69 4.25 -9.69 -3.94
C GLY A 69 3.97 -10.34 -5.29
N ILE A 70 3.36 -11.52 -5.23
CA ILE A 70 3.11 -12.37 -6.39
C ILE A 70 1.60 -12.55 -6.55
N VAL A 71 1.09 -12.32 -7.75
CA VAL A 71 -0.33 -12.49 -8.09
C VAL A 71 -0.71 -13.97 -7.98
N GLN A 72 -1.71 -14.28 -7.16
CA GLN A 72 -2.27 -15.63 -6.97
C GLN A 72 -3.56 -15.84 -7.74
N ALA A 73 -4.36 -14.80 -7.91
CA ALA A 73 -5.60 -14.82 -8.68
C ALA A 73 -5.89 -13.44 -9.28
N VAL A 74 -6.70 -13.41 -10.33
CA VAL A 74 -7.12 -12.17 -11.00
C VAL A 74 -8.64 -12.14 -11.13
N GLY A 75 -9.24 -10.98 -10.92
CA GLY A 75 -10.67 -10.76 -11.14
C GLY A 75 -11.04 -10.82 -12.61
N SER A 76 -12.33 -11.02 -12.89
CA SER A 76 -12.86 -11.28 -14.24
C SER A 76 -12.59 -10.16 -15.26
N GLU A 77 -12.38 -8.92 -14.78
CA GLU A 77 -12.15 -7.74 -15.63
C GLU A 77 -10.66 -7.31 -15.70
N VAL A 78 -9.77 -8.02 -15.01
CA VAL A 78 -8.32 -7.75 -15.07
C VAL A 78 -7.76 -8.24 -16.40
N ARG A 79 -6.99 -7.38 -17.11
CA ARG A 79 -6.38 -7.68 -18.42
C ARG A 79 -4.86 -7.56 -18.45
N HIS A 80 -4.28 -6.80 -17.51
CA HIS A 80 -2.87 -6.45 -17.53
C HIS A 80 -2.00 -7.33 -16.61
N PHE A 81 -2.63 -8.17 -15.79
CA PHE A 81 -1.95 -9.08 -14.87
C PHE A 81 -2.44 -10.51 -15.05
N LYS A 82 -1.58 -11.46 -14.68
CA LYS A 82 -1.86 -12.88 -14.61
C LYS A 82 -1.24 -13.50 -13.36
N VAL A 83 -1.68 -14.68 -13.01
CA VAL A 83 -1.09 -15.48 -11.93
C VAL A 83 0.41 -15.66 -12.16
N GLY A 84 1.20 -15.46 -11.12
CA GLY A 84 2.65 -15.52 -11.14
C GLY A 84 3.35 -14.18 -11.47
N ASP A 85 2.63 -13.13 -11.88
CA ASP A 85 3.24 -11.81 -12.06
C ASP A 85 3.72 -11.25 -10.72
N GLU A 86 4.94 -10.72 -10.70
CA GLU A 86 5.48 -9.95 -9.57
C GLU A 86 4.99 -8.51 -9.66
N VAL A 87 4.38 -8.02 -8.58
CA VAL A 87 3.74 -6.70 -8.52
C VAL A 87 4.20 -5.90 -7.30
N TYR A 88 4.05 -4.59 -7.39
CA TYR A 88 4.21 -3.67 -6.28
C TYR A 88 3.15 -2.56 -6.38
N TYR A 89 2.75 -2.00 -5.25
CA TYR A 89 1.65 -1.02 -5.20
C TYR A 89 1.58 -0.28 -3.87
N ALA A 90 0.94 0.89 -3.88
CA ALA A 90 0.38 1.52 -2.69
C ALA A 90 -1.11 1.17 -2.62
N GLY A 91 -1.54 0.53 -1.53
CA GLY A 91 -2.93 0.12 -1.32
C GLY A 91 -3.85 1.32 -1.03
N ALA A 92 -5.15 1.05 -0.94
CA ALA A 92 -6.17 2.05 -0.71
C ALA A 92 -6.57 2.15 0.78
N ILE A 93 -6.70 3.39 1.29
CA ILE A 93 -7.00 3.65 2.71
C ILE A 93 -8.36 3.11 3.18
N ASN A 94 -9.29 2.89 2.27
CA ASN A 94 -10.64 2.38 2.55
C ASN A 94 -10.77 0.86 2.42
N ARG A 95 -9.65 0.13 2.27
CA ARG A 95 -9.58 -1.34 2.17
C ARG A 95 -8.66 -1.91 3.24
N GLN A 96 -8.76 -3.23 3.51
CA GLN A 96 -7.80 -3.93 4.37
C GLN A 96 -6.40 -3.83 3.77
N GLY A 97 -5.41 -3.67 4.64
CA GLY A 97 -4.03 -3.40 4.25
C GLY A 97 -3.19 -4.65 3.95
N SER A 98 -1.91 -4.40 3.71
CA SER A 98 -0.94 -5.40 3.26
C SER A 98 -0.22 -6.16 4.38
N ASN A 99 -0.44 -5.83 5.66
CA ASN A 99 0.14 -6.58 6.77
C ASN A 99 -0.58 -7.92 6.98
N ALA A 100 -0.67 -8.71 5.91
CA ALA A 100 -1.34 -10.00 5.82
C ALA A 100 -0.64 -10.90 4.80
N GLN A 101 -0.89 -12.21 4.87
CA GLN A 101 -0.35 -13.15 3.87
C GLN A 101 -0.89 -12.90 2.45
N LEU A 102 -2.16 -12.51 2.36
CA LEU A 102 -2.84 -12.22 1.10
C LEU A 102 -3.53 -10.86 1.17
N GLN A 103 -3.51 -10.11 0.08
CA GLN A 103 -4.27 -8.87 -0.08
C GLN A 103 -4.97 -8.83 -1.44
N ALA A 104 -6.25 -8.47 -1.45
CA ALA A 104 -6.96 -8.11 -2.66
C ALA A 104 -6.78 -6.60 -2.90
N VAL A 105 -6.19 -6.25 -4.04
CA VAL A 105 -5.92 -4.86 -4.45
C VAL A 105 -6.47 -4.60 -5.84
N ASP A 106 -6.99 -3.40 -6.07
CA ASP A 106 -7.44 -2.99 -7.39
C ASP A 106 -6.26 -2.98 -8.38
N ALA A 107 -6.37 -3.75 -9.45
CA ALA A 107 -5.32 -3.89 -10.45
C ALA A 107 -4.90 -2.56 -11.10
N ARG A 108 -5.78 -1.55 -11.07
CA ARG A 108 -5.52 -0.22 -11.68
C ARG A 108 -4.54 0.62 -10.87
N ILE A 109 -4.32 0.30 -9.60
CA ILE A 109 -3.32 0.96 -8.74
C ILE A 109 -2.08 0.11 -8.48
N ALA A 110 -1.95 -1.02 -9.16
CA ALA A 110 -0.78 -1.89 -9.09
C ALA A 110 0.08 -1.77 -10.34
N ALA A 111 1.37 -2.04 -10.20
CA ALA A 111 2.32 -2.08 -11.30
C ALA A 111 3.17 -3.36 -11.23
N LYS A 112 3.77 -3.74 -12.35
CA LYS A 112 4.75 -4.85 -12.37
C LYS A 112 6.01 -4.41 -11.64
N LYS A 113 6.49 -5.25 -10.73
CA LYS A 113 7.71 -5.01 -9.98
C LYS A 113 8.91 -4.84 -10.94
N PRO A 114 9.76 -3.82 -10.75
CA PRO A 114 11.00 -3.69 -11.51
C PRO A 114 11.86 -4.95 -11.34
N ARG A 115 12.40 -5.46 -12.44
CA ARG A 115 13.23 -6.69 -12.44
C ARG A 115 14.53 -6.54 -11.67
N SER A 116 15.06 -5.31 -11.58
CA SER A 116 16.31 -4.98 -10.89
C SER A 116 16.19 -4.89 -9.38
N LEU A 117 14.95 -4.91 -8.82
CA LEU A 117 14.70 -4.77 -7.40
C LEU A 117 14.20 -6.09 -6.82
N ASP A 118 14.60 -6.42 -5.62
CA ASP A 118 13.95 -7.45 -4.82
C ASP A 118 12.61 -6.97 -4.27
N PHE A 119 11.86 -7.84 -3.58
CA PHE A 119 10.54 -7.48 -3.06
C PHE A 119 10.60 -6.40 -1.98
N ALA A 120 11.61 -6.43 -1.11
CA ALA A 120 11.76 -5.45 -0.04
C ALA A 120 12.08 -4.05 -0.60
N GLN A 121 13.00 -3.98 -1.56
CA GLN A 121 13.33 -2.74 -2.27
C GLN A 121 12.13 -2.19 -3.04
N ALA A 122 11.39 -3.07 -3.74
CA ALA A 122 10.21 -2.68 -4.50
C ALA A 122 9.09 -2.17 -3.61
N ALA A 123 8.84 -2.82 -2.45
CA ALA A 123 7.81 -2.40 -1.50
C ALA A 123 8.10 -1.01 -0.88
N ALA A 124 9.34 -0.55 -0.85
CA ALA A 124 9.71 0.75 -0.28
C ALA A 124 9.38 1.96 -1.20
N LEU A 125 8.97 1.72 -2.44
CA LEU A 125 8.85 2.78 -3.46
C LEU A 125 7.43 3.35 -3.63
N PRO A 126 6.32 2.58 -3.65
CA PRO A 126 5.07 3.03 -4.27
C PRO A 126 4.53 4.33 -3.68
N LEU A 127 4.29 4.40 -2.38
CA LEU A 127 3.69 5.57 -1.75
C LEU A 127 4.62 6.79 -1.81
N THR A 128 5.91 6.59 -1.58
CA THR A 128 6.91 7.67 -1.64
C THR A 128 7.08 8.21 -3.06
N ALA A 129 7.07 7.33 -4.08
CA ALA A 129 7.15 7.73 -5.49
C ALA A 129 5.90 8.50 -5.94
N ILE A 130 4.70 8.06 -5.53
CA ILE A 130 3.44 8.78 -5.78
C ILE A 130 3.49 10.17 -5.13
N THR A 131 3.93 10.25 -3.88
CA THR A 131 4.06 11.52 -3.16
C THR A 131 5.03 12.47 -3.87
N ALA A 132 6.19 11.97 -4.32
CA ALA A 132 7.15 12.77 -5.07
C ALA A 132 6.55 13.26 -6.41
N TRP A 133 5.91 12.36 -7.15
CA TRP A 133 5.28 12.71 -8.42
C TRP A 133 4.20 13.77 -8.26
N GLU A 134 3.22 13.55 -7.39
CA GLU A 134 2.14 14.51 -7.15
C GLU A 134 2.65 15.85 -6.65
N THR A 135 3.67 15.85 -5.77
CA THR A 135 4.28 17.08 -5.30
C THR A 135 4.91 17.87 -6.43
N LEU A 136 5.71 17.22 -7.27
CA LEU A 136 6.46 17.89 -8.34
C LEU A 136 5.55 18.35 -9.48
N PHE A 137 4.65 17.49 -9.96
CA PHE A 137 3.94 17.72 -11.21
C PHE A 137 2.51 18.23 -11.00
N ASP A 138 1.81 17.81 -9.95
CA ASP A 138 0.42 18.21 -9.73
C ASP A 138 0.31 19.44 -8.79
N ARG A 139 1.27 19.63 -7.87
CA ARG A 139 1.24 20.72 -6.88
C ARG A 139 2.18 21.86 -7.23
N LEU A 140 3.44 21.56 -7.54
CA LEU A 140 4.45 22.57 -7.86
C LEU A 140 4.50 22.90 -9.35
N ASP A 141 3.96 22.04 -10.22
CA ASP A 141 3.93 22.20 -11.68
C ASP A 141 5.33 22.57 -12.25
N VAL A 142 6.32 21.76 -11.86
CA VAL A 142 7.74 22.01 -12.19
C VAL A 142 8.03 22.09 -13.70
N ASN A 143 7.09 21.66 -14.54
CA ASN A 143 7.17 21.79 -15.99
C ASN A 143 6.85 23.22 -16.49
N LYS A 144 6.27 24.08 -15.65
CA LYS A 144 6.01 25.48 -15.99
C LYS A 144 7.13 26.39 -15.46
N PRO A 145 7.97 26.93 -16.33
CA PRO A 145 9.02 27.83 -15.91
C PRO A 145 8.41 29.10 -15.28
N VAL A 146 8.92 29.50 -14.12
CA VAL A 146 8.57 30.75 -13.46
C VAL A 146 9.48 31.84 -14.03
N ALA A 147 8.91 32.93 -14.56
CA ALA A 147 9.67 34.07 -15.09
C ALA A 147 10.57 34.64 -13.97
N GLY A 148 11.88 34.72 -14.24
CA GLY A 148 12.88 35.14 -13.25
C GLY A 148 13.27 34.08 -12.21
N GLY A 149 12.73 32.86 -12.33
CA GLY A 149 13.07 31.74 -11.47
C GLY A 149 14.44 31.12 -11.80
N ALA A 150 15.10 30.54 -10.82
CA ALA A 150 16.41 29.90 -10.96
C ALA A 150 16.37 28.54 -11.71
N ASN A 151 15.18 28.06 -12.13
CA ASN A 151 14.98 26.70 -12.67
C ASN A 151 15.61 25.61 -11.78
N ALA A 152 15.52 25.80 -10.47
CA ALA A 152 16.06 24.91 -9.45
C ALA A 152 14.99 24.54 -8.45
N LEU A 153 15.09 23.32 -7.90
CA LEU A 153 14.23 22.79 -6.84
C LEU A 153 15.08 22.57 -5.57
N LEU A 154 14.66 23.17 -4.46
CA LEU A 154 15.25 22.92 -3.16
C LEU A 154 14.47 21.82 -2.44
N LEU A 155 15.14 20.73 -2.10
CA LEU A 155 14.61 19.67 -1.23
C LEU A 155 15.19 19.84 0.17
N ILE A 156 14.31 19.93 1.17
CA ILE A 156 14.67 19.98 2.59
C ILE A 156 14.12 18.70 3.23
N GLY A 157 15.00 17.83 3.72
CA GLY A 157 14.66 16.56 4.37
C GLY A 157 14.98 16.57 5.86
#